data_52d5058ff58a4ffb63374e90394bc248
#
_entry.id   52d5058ff58a4ffb63374e90394bc248
#
_cell.length_a   1.000
_cell.length_b   1.000
_cell.length_c   1.000
_cell.angle_alpha   90.00
_cell.angle_beta   90.00
_cell.angle_gamma   90.00
#
_symmetry.space_group_name_H-M   'P 1'
#
loop_
_entity.id
_entity.type
_entity.pdbx_description
1 polymer ?
#
loop_
_entity_poly.entity_id
_entity_poly.type
_entity_poly.pdbx_seq_one_letter_code
_entity_poly.pdbx_strand_id
1 'polypeptide(L)'
;MGGRLSKAGLQQLLQNYIEAKMAHAWGYAPSNGPDKWVESFPIADGPRQSPIDIVPGHASYDGGMKPLGLKYDPSTCLDILNNGHSFQVSFMDDSDKSTLTGGPVSGVYRLKQFHFHWGASDDRGSEHTVAGNKYPAELHLVHWNTKYASFGDAASKPDGLAVVGVFLQIGDENANLQKVLDAFGAIKTKGKQVTFPGFDPASLLPACLDYWTYDGSLTTPPLLESVTWIVCKDPISISSAQMAKFRSLLFTAEGEAECCMMDNYRPPQPLKGRQVRSFFK
;
A
#
# COMPACT_ATOMS: atom_id res chain seq x y z
N MET A 1 -47.11 19.14 8.39
CA MET A 1 -46.30 19.18 9.62
C MET A 1 -44.87 18.92 9.29
N GLY A 2 -44.06 19.96 9.08
CA GLY A 2 -42.65 19.83 8.82
C GLY A 2 -41.87 19.87 10.13
N GLY A 3 -41.49 18.74 10.64
CA GLY A 3 -40.66 18.67 11.83
C GLY A 3 -39.25 19.25 11.54
N ARG A 4 -38.86 20.30 12.25
CA ARG A 4 -37.47 20.81 12.23
C ARG A 4 -36.58 19.79 12.95
N LEU A 5 -35.49 19.40 12.28
CA LEU A 5 -34.43 18.59 12.91
C LEU A 5 -33.77 19.38 14.06
N SER A 6 -33.42 18.68 15.14
CA SER A 6 -32.63 19.25 16.23
C SER A 6 -31.21 19.59 15.76
N LYS A 7 -30.50 20.47 16.49
CA LYS A 7 -29.07 20.76 16.21
C LYS A 7 -28.23 19.47 16.17
N ALA A 8 -28.47 18.54 17.09
CA ALA A 8 -27.77 17.25 17.13
C ALA A 8 -28.11 16.39 15.90
N GLY A 9 -29.35 16.39 15.44
CA GLY A 9 -29.77 15.67 14.24
C GLY A 9 -29.15 16.23 12.97
N LEU A 10 -29.03 17.56 12.86
CA LEU A 10 -28.35 18.23 11.74
C LEU A 10 -26.84 17.91 11.73
N GLN A 11 -26.22 17.91 12.90
CA GLN A 11 -24.79 17.61 13.04
C GLN A 11 -24.49 16.15 12.68
N GLN A 12 -25.38 15.21 13.06
CA GLN A 12 -25.26 13.81 12.68
C GLN A 12 -25.42 13.60 11.18
N LEU A 13 -26.39 14.29 10.54
CA LEU A 13 -26.57 14.22 9.09
C LEU A 13 -25.37 14.78 8.33
N LEU A 14 -24.79 15.90 8.81
CA LEU A 14 -23.59 16.48 8.23
C LEU A 14 -22.40 15.52 8.36
N GLN A 15 -22.22 14.90 9.52
CA GLN A 15 -21.18 13.92 9.78
C GLN A 15 -21.33 12.69 8.84
N ASN A 16 -22.54 12.16 8.72
CA ASN A 16 -22.86 11.06 7.81
C ASN A 16 -22.57 11.44 6.34
N TYR A 17 -22.91 12.65 5.93
CA TYR A 17 -22.62 13.16 4.59
C TYR A 17 -21.10 13.26 4.34
N ILE A 18 -20.34 13.80 5.31
CA ILE A 18 -18.89 13.94 5.22
C ILE A 18 -18.24 12.56 5.14
N GLU A 19 -18.65 11.62 5.99
CA GLU A 19 -18.15 10.24 6.00
C GLU A 19 -18.47 9.52 4.68
N ALA A 20 -19.69 9.67 4.18
CA ALA A 20 -20.08 9.10 2.88
C ALA A 20 -19.26 9.70 1.73
N LYS A 21 -19.06 11.03 1.73
CA LYS A 21 -18.24 11.72 0.73
C LYS A 21 -16.78 11.26 0.80
N MET A 22 -16.20 11.15 1.99
CA MET A 22 -14.83 10.68 2.21
C MET A 22 -14.66 9.19 1.86
N ALA A 23 -15.61 8.32 2.23
CA ALA A 23 -15.52 6.87 2.03
C ALA A 23 -15.72 6.45 0.58
N HIS A 24 -16.50 7.21 -0.23
CA HIS A 24 -16.99 6.75 -1.54
C HIS A 24 -16.57 7.64 -2.71
N ALA A 25 -15.94 8.80 -2.47
CA ALA A 25 -15.66 9.78 -3.52
C ALA A 25 -14.31 9.61 -4.18
N TRP A 26 -13.31 9.06 -3.50
CA TRP A 26 -11.95 9.02 -4.02
C TRP A 26 -11.70 7.78 -4.93
N GLY A 27 -10.83 7.98 -5.88
CA GLY A 27 -10.37 6.93 -6.78
C GLY A 27 -9.12 7.39 -7.52
N TYR A 28 -8.99 6.94 -8.76
CA TYR A 28 -7.84 7.25 -9.63
C TYR A 28 -8.24 7.87 -10.97
N ALA A 29 -9.52 8.17 -11.17
CA ALA A 29 -9.99 8.87 -12.35
C ALA A 29 -9.64 10.38 -12.29
N PRO A 30 -9.64 11.11 -13.43
CA PRO A 30 -9.41 12.56 -13.41
C PRO A 30 -10.34 13.31 -12.47
N SER A 31 -11.59 12.85 -12.31
CA SER A 31 -12.60 13.51 -11.48
C SER A 31 -12.45 13.29 -9.98
N ASN A 32 -11.78 12.21 -9.55
CA ASN A 32 -11.68 11.80 -8.15
C ASN A 32 -10.28 11.30 -7.75
N GLY A 33 -9.29 11.50 -8.60
CA GLY A 33 -7.92 11.01 -8.42
C GLY A 33 -7.07 11.82 -7.45
N PRO A 34 -5.78 11.52 -7.40
CA PRO A 34 -4.84 12.09 -6.42
C PRO A 34 -4.86 13.61 -6.27
N ASP A 35 -5.07 14.38 -7.36
CA ASP A 35 -5.15 15.85 -7.32
C ASP A 35 -6.39 16.36 -6.58
N LYS A 36 -7.42 15.54 -6.44
CA LYS A 36 -8.69 15.87 -5.79
C LYS A 36 -8.75 15.46 -4.32
N TRP A 37 -7.84 14.56 -3.89
CA TRP A 37 -7.91 14.00 -2.54
C TRP A 37 -7.81 15.03 -1.43
N VAL A 38 -7.05 16.11 -1.65
CA VAL A 38 -6.87 17.19 -0.67
C VAL A 38 -8.20 17.85 -0.26
N GLU A 39 -9.21 17.83 -1.11
CA GLU A 39 -10.52 18.43 -0.82
C GLU A 39 -11.24 17.70 0.32
N SER A 40 -11.12 16.36 0.40
CA SER A 40 -11.72 15.53 1.45
C SER A 40 -10.70 15.09 2.52
N PHE A 41 -9.42 15.09 2.17
CA PHE A 41 -8.32 14.66 3.05
C PHE A 41 -7.21 15.73 3.02
N PRO A 42 -7.36 16.83 3.81
CA PRO A 42 -6.43 17.97 3.76
C PRO A 42 -4.97 17.60 4.05
N ILE A 43 -4.74 16.47 4.77
CA ILE A 43 -3.39 15.94 5.02
C ILE A 43 -2.66 15.55 3.74
N ALA A 44 -3.37 15.45 2.61
CA ALA A 44 -2.75 15.20 1.31
C ALA A 44 -1.67 16.21 0.96
N ASP A 45 -1.74 17.44 1.50
CA ASP A 45 -0.73 18.49 1.38
C ASP A 45 0.15 18.63 2.62
N GLY A 46 0.21 17.60 3.44
CA GLY A 46 0.95 17.56 4.71
C GLY A 46 2.46 17.47 4.55
N PRO A 47 3.19 17.50 5.68
CA PRO A 47 4.65 17.58 5.70
C PRO A 47 5.37 16.24 5.46
N ARG A 48 4.68 15.11 5.57
CA ARG A 48 5.31 13.80 5.40
C ARG A 48 4.46 12.85 4.56
N GLN A 49 4.12 13.28 3.35
CA GLN A 49 3.30 12.48 2.43
C GLN A 49 4.15 11.53 1.59
N SER A 50 3.53 10.44 1.19
CA SER A 50 4.08 9.36 0.36
C SER A 50 3.24 9.15 -0.90
N PRO A 51 3.81 8.60 -1.99
CA PRO A 51 5.21 8.22 -2.15
C PRO A 51 6.13 9.43 -2.37
N ILE A 52 7.41 9.18 -2.58
CA ILE A 52 8.42 10.18 -2.95
C ILE A 52 9.28 9.67 -4.12
N ASP A 53 9.98 10.59 -4.77
CA ASP A 53 11.11 10.22 -5.63
C ASP A 53 12.34 10.01 -4.74
N ILE A 54 12.92 8.82 -4.81
CA ILE A 54 14.16 8.49 -4.11
C ILE A 54 15.31 8.84 -5.04
N VAL A 55 16.14 9.78 -4.62
CA VAL A 55 17.37 10.14 -5.34
C VAL A 55 18.54 9.48 -4.61
N PRO A 56 19.12 8.39 -5.14
CA PRO A 56 20.12 7.60 -4.40
C PRO A 56 21.31 8.41 -3.92
N GLY A 57 21.79 9.37 -4.74
CA GLY A 57 22.89 10.24 -4.37
C GLY A 57 22.59 11.24 -3.25
N HIS A 58 21.33 11.48 -2.93
CA HIS A 58 20.91 12.34 -1.84
C HIS A 58 20.61 11.55 -0.55
N ALA A 59 20.57 10.23 -0.61
CA ALA A 59 20.35 9.41 0.57
C ALA A 59 21.61 9.41 1.45
N SER A 60 21.39 9.49 2.76
CA SER A 60 22.47 9.43 3.75
C SER A 60 22.67 7.97 4.19
N TYR A 61 23.87 7.43 3.96
CA TYR A 61 24.20 6.11 4.50
C TYR A 61 24.20 6.16 6.02
N ASP A 62 23.46 5.24 6.65
CA ASP A 62 23.40 5.09 8.09
C ASP A 62 23.91 3.69 8.49
N GLY A 63 25.20 3.62 8.88
CA GLY A 63 25.84 2.37 9.30
C GLY A 63 25.35 1.84 10.65
N GLY A 64 24.59 2.63 11.40
CA GLY A 64 23.97 2.24 12.66
C GLY A 64 22.64 1.52 12.53
N MET A 65 22.03 1.53 11.33
CA MET A 65 20.82 0.77 11.09
C MET A 65 21.12 -0.74 11.04
N LYS A 66 20.11 -1.50 11.42
CA LYS A 66 20.18 -2.97 11.42
C LYS A 66 19.66 -3.54 10.11
N PRO A 67 20.07 -4.78 9.77
CA PRO A 67 19.37 -5.54 8.73
C PRO A 67 17.89 -5.66 9.07
N LEU A 68 17.06 -5.67 8.04
CA LEU A 68 15.64 -5.89 8.16
C LEU A 68 15.37 -7.33 8.58
N GLY A 69 14.63 -7.52 9.66
CA GLY A 69 14.21 -8.84 10.14
C GLY A 69 12.77 -9.12 9.73
N LEU A 70 12.59 -9.95 8.72
CA LEU A 70 11.27 -10.39 8.26
C LEU A 70 11.10 -11.87 8.58
N LYS A 71 10.08 -12.18 9.36
CA LYS A 71 9.71 -13.55 9.73
C LYS A 71 8.23 -13.69 9.42
N TYR A 72 7.91 -14.48 8.41
CA TYR A 72 6.54 -14.72 7.99
C TYR A 72 6.18 -16.19 8.10
N ASP A 73 4.99 -16.47 8.64
CA ASP A 73 4.42 -17.81 8.75
C ASP A 73 3.28 -17.94 7.73
N PRO A 74 3.44 -18.80 6.70
CA PRO A 74 2.40 -18.99 5.67
C PRO A 74 1.03 -19.39 6.23
N SER A 75 0.99 -20.02 7.41
CA SER A 75 -0.27 -20.43 8.05
C SER A 75 -1.13 -19.25 8.49
N THR A 76 -0.56 -18.03 8.55
CA THR A 76 -1.30 -16.81 8.89
C THR A 76 -2.05 -16.19 7.71
N CYS A 77 -1.81 -16.65 6.49
CA CYS A 77 -2.49 -16.13 5.31
C CYS A 77 -3.96 -16.54 5.31
N LEU A 78 -4.86 -15.57 5.14
CA LEU A 78 -6.32 -15.75 5.30
C LEU A 78 -7.08 -15.76 3.99
N ASP A 79 -7.04 -14.63 3.26
CA ASP A 79 -7.92 -14.38 2.13
C ASP A 79 -7.30 -13.40 1.14
N ILE A 80 -7.93 -13.32 -0.02
CA ILE A 80 -7.64 -12.34 -1.05
C ILE A 80 -8.93 -11.60 -1.41
N LEU A 81 -8.85 -10.28 -1.52
CA LEU A 81 -9.98 -9.37 -1.68
C LEU A 81 -9.70 -8.37 -2.81
N ASN A 82 -10.70 -8.14 -3.67
CA ASN A 82 -10.75 -6.94 -4.52
C ASN A 82 -11.49 -5.85 -3.75
N ASN A 83 -10.78 -4.82 -3.30
CA ASN A 83 -11.38 -3.74 -2.51
C ASN A 83 -11.84 -2.53 -3.35
N GLY A 84 -11.79 -2.65 -4.68
CA GLY A 84 -12.16 -1.57 -5.61
C GLY A 84 -11.05 -0.56 -5.89
N HIS A 85 -9.89 -0.68 -5.24
CA HIS A 85 -8.71 0.19 -5.44
C HIS A 85 -7.45 -0.62 -5.80
N SER A 86 -7.39 -1.83 -5.31
CA SER A 86 -6.34 -2.82 -5.52
C SER A 86 -6.90 -4.20 -5.19
N PHE A 87 -6.11 -5.23 -5.27
CA PHE A 87 -6.37 -6.47 -4.55
C PHE A 87 -5.45 -6.56 -3.33
N GLN A 88 -5.93 -7.20 -2.30
CA GLN A 88 -5.25 -7.28 -1.00
C GLN A 88 -5.26 -8.72 -0.51
N VAL A 89 -4.13 -9.20 -0.03
CA VAL A 89 -4.00 -10.47 0.69
C VAL A 89 -3.84 -10.17 2.16
N SER A 90 -4.73 -10.74 2.98
CA SER A 90 -4.82 -10.45 4.41
C SER A 90 -4.27 -11.59 5.26
N PHE A 91 -3.75 -11.24 6.43
CA PHE A 91 -3.08 -12.15 7.35
C PHE A 91 -3.70 -12.06 8.75
N MET A 92 -3.62 -13.17 9.50
CA MET A 92 -3.91 -13.20 10.93
C MET A 92 -2.89 -12.31 11.65
N ASP A 93 -3.38 -11.34 12.43
CA ASP A 93 -2.56 -10.40 13.17
C ASP A 93 -2.89 -10.36 14.68
N ASP A 94 -3.36 -11.49 15.20
CA ASP A 94 -3.67 -11.69 16.62
C ASP A 94 -2.47 -12.22 17.44
N SER A 95 -1.37 -12.49 16.79
CA SER A 95 -0.13 -12.97 17.41
C SER A 95 1.10 -12.52 16.62
N ASP A 96 2.30 -12.76 17.18
CA ASP A 96 3.58 -12.40 16.57
C ASP A 96 4.15 -13.48 15.63
N LYS A 97 3.28 -14.21 14.92
CA LYS A 97 3.72 -15.26 13.97
C LYS A 97 4.36 -14.68 12.72
N SER A 98 3.85 -13.57 12.21
CA SER A 98 4.36 -12.91 10.99
C SER A 98 4.73 -11.47 11.33
N THR A 99 6.03 -11.21 11.40
CA THR A 99 6.53 -9.95 11.97
C THR A 99 7.68 -9.35 11.18
N LEU A 100 7.80 -8.02 11.34
CA LEU A 100 8.93 -7.21 10.96
C LEU A 100 9.59 -6.67 12.22
N THR A 101 10.91 -6.82 12.32
CA THR A 101 11.76 -6.26 13.37
C THR A 101 13.05 -5.73 12.76
N GLY A 102 13.82 -4.99 13.53
CA GLY A 102 15.10 -4.46 13.05
C GLY A 102 14.93 -3.37 12.00
N GLY A 103 15.85 -3.28 11.06
CA GLY A 103 15.84 -2.16 10.11
C GLY A 103 15.86 -0.80 10.83
N PRO A 104 15.05 0.15 10.37
CA PRO A 104 14.96 1.48 10.97
C PRO A 104 14.01 1.56 12.16
N VAL A 105 13.29 0.48 12.50
CA VAL A 105 12.24 0.50 13.52
C VAL A 105 12.68 -0.15 14.81
N SER A 106 12.02 0.25 15.90
CA SER A 106 12.15 -0.35 17.23
C SER A 106 10.90 -1.16 17.55
N GLY A 107 11.08 -2.31 18.20
CA GLY A 107 9.97 -3.15 18.58
C GLY A 107 9.50 -4.07 17.45
N VAL A 108 8.29 -4.60 17.61
CA VAL A 108 7.71 -5.64 16.76
C VAL A 108 6.52 -5.08 16.01
N TYR A 109 6.53 -5.26 14.69
CA TYR A 109 5.42 -4.89 13.80
C TYR A 109 4.82 -6.16 13.19
N ARG A 110 3.50 -6.31 13.29
CA ARG A 110 2.77 -7.47 12.73
C ARG A 110 2.34 -7.22 11.31
N LEU A 111 2.50 -8.22 10.45
CA LEU A 111 1.97 -8.21 9.09
C LEU A 111 0.44 -8.22 9.13
N LYS A 112 -0.17 -7.22 8.51
CA LYS A 112 -1.62 -7.08 8.33
C LYS A 112 -2.06 -7.56 6.96
N GLN A 113 -1.43 -7.07 5.91
CA GLN A 113 -1.81 -7.34 4.54
C GLN A 113 -0.69 -6.93 3.58
N PHE A 114 -0.76 -7.46 2.35
CA PHE A 114 -0.03 -6.86 1.24
C PHE A 114 -0.98 -6.56 0.07
N HIS A 115 -0.61 -5.59 -0.72
CA HIS A 115 -1.33 -5.18 -1.93
C HIS A 115 -0.33 -4.61 -2.95
N PHE A 116 -0.84 -4.28 -4.14
CA PHE A 116 -0.02 -3.77 -5.22
C PHE A 116 -0.63 -2.50 -5.82
N HIS A 117 0.24 -1.74 -6.49
CA HIS A 117 -0.11 -0.64 -7.39
C HIS A 117 0.52 -0.92 -8.74
N TRP A 118 -0.17 -0.62 -9.84
CA TRP A 118 0.33 -0.91 -11.19
C TRP A 118 -0.23 0.05 -12.23
N GLY A 119 0.41 0.06 -13.41
CA GLY A 119 0.07 0.97 -14.50
C GLY A 119 -0.76 0.34 -15.59
N ALA A 120 -1.23 1.18 -16.51
CA ALA A 120 -1.88 0.76 -17.76
C ALA A 120 -0.87 0.24 -18.79
N SER A 121 0.42 0.57 -18.63
CA SER A 121 1.52 0.12 -19.50
C SER A 121 2.75 -0.19 -18.64
N ASP A 122 3.70 -0.91 -19.22
CA ASP A 122 4.88 -1.41 -18.50
C ASP A 122 5.88 -0.30 -18.12
N ASP A 123 5.69 0.94 -18.61
CA ASP A 123 6.56 2.09 -18.34
C ASP A 123 6.15 2.91 -17.12
N ARG A 124 5.09 2.54 -16.45
CA ARG A 124 4.56 3.23 -15.26
C ARG A 124 3.76 2.29 -14.39
N GLY A 125 3.54 2.68 -13.13
CA GLY A 125 2.73 1.91 -12.19
C GLY A 125 3.24 1.94 -10.76
N SER A 126 4.54 2.09 -10.53
CA SER A 126 5.07 2.24 -9.18
C SER A 126 4.66 3.58 -8.57
N GLU A 127 4.58 3.61 -7.26
CA GLU A 127 4.31 4.83 -6.49
C GLU A 127 5.60 5.57 -6.18
N HIS A 128 6.57 4.90 -5.55
CA HIS A 128 7.93 5.42 -5.45
C HIS A 128 8.60 5.38 -6.81
N THR A 129 9.48 6.33 -7.04
CA THR A 129 10.38 6.36 -8.19
C THR A 129 11.81 6.45 -7.71
N VAL A 130 12.76 6.06 -8.54
CA VAL A 130 14.19 6.10 -8.22
C VAL A 130 14.90 6.94 -9.27
N ALA A 131 15.39 8.12 -8.88
CA ALA A 131 15.95 9.11 -9.80
C ALA A 131 15.04 9.37 -11.01
N GLY A 132 13.73 9.51 -10.74
CA GLY A 132 12.69 9.71 -11.75
C GLY A 132 12.25 8.46 -12.51
N ASN A 133 12.91 7.31 -12.32
CA ASN A 133 12.55 6.07 -12.99
C ASN A 133 11.35 5.41 -12.33
N LYS A 134 10.38 5.05 -13.16
CA LYS A 134 9.16 4.35 -12.78
C LYS A 134 9.28 2.87 -13.08
N TYR A 135 8.69 2.04 -12.21
CA TYR A 135 8.55 0.60 -12.45
C TYR A 135 7.12 0.25 -12.84
N PRO A 136 6.88 -0.92 -13.47
CA PRO A 136 5.53 -1.35 -13.86
C PRO A 136 4.56 -1.53 -12.71
N ALA A 137 5.07 -1.89 -11.52
CA ALA A 137 4.25 -2.13 -10.34
C ALA A 137 5.10 -2.01 -9.07
N GLU A 138 4.40 -1.93 -7.94
CA GLU A 138 5.01 -1.88 -6.61
C GLU A 138 4.16 -2.68 -5.64
N LEU A 139 4.81 -3.54 -4.86
CA LEU A 139 4.25 -4.34 -3.77
C LEU A 139 4.42 -3.60 -2.45
N HIS A 140 3.38 -3.54 -1.64
CA HIS A 140 3.40 -2.99 -0.28
C HIS A 140 3.02 -4.05 0.74
N LEU A 141 3.94 -4.37 1.65
CA LEU A 141 3.70 -5.25 2.79
C LEU A 141 3.48 -4.35 4.03
N VAL A 142 2.27 -4.33 4.53
CA VAL A 142 1.82 -3.40 5.59
C VAL A 142 1.87 -4.06 6.95
N HIS A 143 2.61 -3.45 7.88
CA HIS A 143 2.79 -3.94 9.25
C HIS A 143 2.41 -2.85 10.25
N TRP A 144 1.93 -3.24 11.44
CA TRP A 144 1.57 -2.31 12.49
C TRP A 144 2.29 -2.61 13.82
N ASN A 145 2.61 -1.54 14.54
CA ASN A 145 3.38 -1.57 15.78
C ASN A 145 2.56 -2.18 16.92
N THR A 146 3.04 -3.29 17.46
CA THR A 146 2.35 -4.05 18.51
C THR A 146 2.35 -3.36 19.88
N LYS A 147 3.06 -2.25 20.04
CA LYS A 147 2.89 -1.42 21.24
C LYS A 147 1.51 -0.76 21.33
N TYR A 148 0.80 -0.69 20.22
CA TYR A 148 -0.60 -0.26 20.16
C TYR A 148 -1.52 -1.47 20.15
N ALA A 149 -2.79 -1.28 20.52
CA ALA A 149 -3.72 -2.38 20.77
C ALA A 149 -4.23 -3.07 19.49
N SER A 150 -4.24 -2.33 18.37
CA SER A 150 -4.79 -2.82 17.09
C SER A 150 -4.18 -2.07 15.92
N PHE A 151 -4.38 -2.58 14.71
CA PHE A 151 -4.04 -1.85 13.48
C PHE A 151 -4.69 -0.47 13.44
N GLY A 152 -5.99 -0.39 13.80
CA GLY A 152 -6.72 0.89 13.80
C GLY A 152 -6.12 1.93 14.75
N ASP A 153 -5.72 1.50 15.94
CA ASP A 153 -5.03 2.38 16.90
C ASP A 153 -3.66 2.81 16.38
N ALA A 154 -2.90 1.89 15.82
CA ALA A 154 -1.57 2.15 15.27
C ALA A 154 -1.60 3.10 14.07
N ALA A 155 -2.60 2.97 13.21
CA ALA A 155 -2.68 3.72 11.95
C ALA A 155 -2.71 5.24 12.11
N SER A 156 -3.11 5.76 13.26
CA SER A 156 -3.11 7.19 13.58
C SER A 156 -1.87 7.68 14.32
N LYS A 157 -0.91 6.81 14.62
CA LYS A 157 0.30 7.15 15.39
C LYS A 157 1.48 7.41 14.45
N PRO A 158 2.37 8.38 14.78
CA PRO A 158 3.53 8.70 13.94
C PRO A 158 4.46 7.52 13.66
N ASP A 159 4.55 6.56 14.58
CA ASP A 159 5.34 5.34 14.49
C ASP A 159 4.48 4.07 14.43
N GLY A 160 3.23 4.21 14.00
CA GLY A 160 2.25 3.12 14.07
C GLY A 160 2.43 2.05 13.01
N LEU A 161 2.90 2.40 11.83
CA LEU A 161 2.98 1.49 10.69
C LEU A 161 4.41 1.42 10.13
N ALA A 162 4.75 0.26 9.59
CA ALA A 162 5.95 0.05 8.78
C ALA A 162 5.53 -0.65 7.48
N VAL A 163 5.86 -0.07 6.35
CA VAL A 163 5.53 -0.65 5.04
C VAL A 163 6.82 -0.95 4.29
N VAL A 164 6.94 -2.20 3.85
CA VAL A 164 8.00 -2.63 2.96
C VAL A 164 7.50 -2.49 1.53
N GLY A 165 8.19 -1.68 0.74
CA GLY A 165 7.94 -1.51 -0.69
C GLY A 165 8.92 -2.31 -1.53
N VAL A 166 8.41 -3.03 -2.52
CA VAL A 166 9.21 -3.83 -3.46
C VAL A 166 8.77 -3.48 -4.88
N PHE A 167 9.72 -3.03 -5.69
CA PHE A 167 9.48 -2.77 -7.11
C PHE A 167 9.37 -4.07 -7.90
N LEU A 168 8.49 -4.07 -8.89
CA LEU A 168 8.38 -5.12 -9.90
C LEU A 168 8.94 -4.61 -11.21
N GLN A 169 9.78 -5.40 -11.86
CA GLN A 169 10.41 -5.07 -13.14
C GLN A 169 10.08 -6.14 -14.17
N ILE A 170 9.80 -5.75 -15.40
CA ILE A 170 9.53 -6.70 -16.47
C ILE A 170 10.75 -7.58 -16.73
N GLY A 171 10.50 -8.88 -16.74
CA GLY A 171 11.51 -9.90 -16.93
C GLY A 171 10.90 -11.28 -16.96
N ASP A 172 11.55 -12.22 -16.28
CA ASP A 172 11.08 -13.60 -16.19
C ASP A 172 9.74 -13.70 -15.45
N GLU A 173 8.93 -14.69 -15.82
CA GLU A 173 7.74 -15.06 -15.07
C GLU A 173 8.10 -15.34 -13.62
N ASN A 174 7.32 -14.77 -12.68
CA ASN A 174 7.48 -14.98 -11.26
C ASN A 174 6.51 -16.09 -10.80
N ALA A 175 7.06 -17.27 -10.54
CA ALA A 175 6.27 -18.45 -10.19
C ALA A 175 5.53 -18.28 -8.85
N ASN A 176 6.09 -17.54 -7.90
CA ASN A 176 5.44 -17.29 -6.61
C ASN A 176 4.30 -16.28 -6.75
N LEU A 177 4.49 -15.25 -7.56
CA LEU A 177 3.43 -14.29 -7.88
C LEU A 177 2.28 -14.98 -8.64
N GLN A 178 2.58 -15.96 -9.49
CA GLN A 178 1.56 -16.71 -10.24
C GLN A 178 0.53 -17.36 -9.31
N LYS A 179 0.94 -17.82 -8.13
CA LYS A 179 0.01 -18.38 -7.11
C LYS A 179 -1.07 -17.39 -6.72
N VAL A 180 -0.71 -16.11 -6.62
CA VAL A 180 -1.65 -15.00 -6.31
C VAL A 180 -2.55 -14.75 -7.51
N LEU A 181 -1.99 -14.66 -8.72
CA LEU A 181 -2.74 -14.42 -9.96
C LEU A 181 -3.75 -15.51 -10.26
N ASP A 182 -3.47 -16.76 -9.87
CA ASP A 182 -4.39 -17.89 -10.06
C ASP A 182 -5.71 -17.72 -9.31
N ALA A 183 -5.76 -16.84 -8.29
CA ALA A 183 -6.98 -16.54 -7.57
C ALA A 183 -7.81 -15.40 -8.19
N PHE A 184 -7.33 -14.70 -9.21
CA PHE A 184 -7.96 -13.50 -9.75
C PHE A 184 -9.32 -13.76 -10.39
N GLY A 185 -9.55 -14.96 -10.92
CA GLY A 185 -10.85 -15.34 -11.48
C GLY A 185 -11.99 -15.24 -10.45
N ALA A 186 -11.70 -15.44 -9.18
CA ALA A 186 -12.67 -15.40 -8.08
C ALA A 186 -12.84 -14.00 -7.47
N ILE A 187 -11.99 -13.04 -7.82
CA ILE A 187 -12.03 -11.67 -7.28
C ILE A 187 -12.00 -10.60 -8.38
N LYS A 188 -12.58 -10.89 -9.54
CA LYS A 188 -12.56 -9.98 -10.68
C LYS A 188 -13.16 -8.61 -10.37
N THR A 189 -14.24 -8.56 -9.60
CA THR A 189 -15.04 -7.36 -9.33
C THR A 189 -14.89 -6.90 -7.87
N LYS A 190 -15.11 -5.59 -7.65
CA LYS A 190 -15.08 -4.95 -6.34
C LYS A 190 -15.97 -5.69 -5.33
N GLY A 191 -15.42 -5.94 -4.16
CA GLY A 191 -16.10 -6.58 -3.04
C GLY A 191 -16.01 -8.11 -3.01
N LYS A 192 -15.47 -8.74 -4.07
CA LYS A 192 -15.24 -10.19 -4.08
C LYS A 192 -14.05 -10.56 -3.20
N GLN A 193 -14.24 -11.63 -2.43
CA GLN A 193 -13.28 -12.15 -1.48
C GLN A 193 -13.35 -13.67 -1.47
N VAL A 194 -12.19 -14.31 -1.44
CA VAL A 194 -12.09 -15.77 -1.30
C VAL A 194 -11.00 -16.13 -0.31
N THR A 195 -11.12 -17.28 0.33
CA THR A 195 -10.07 -17.81 1.19
C THR A 195 -8.80 -18.05 0.37
N PHE A 196 -7.65 -17.74 0.97
CA PHE A 196 -6.36 -17.88 0.31
C PHE A 196 -5.30 -18.38 1.32
N PRO A 197 -5.44 -19.62 1.81
CA PRO A 197 -4.57 -20.14 2.85
C PRO A 197 -3.19 -20.52 2.33
N GLY A 198 -2.20 -20.45 3.22
CA GLY A 198 -0.89 -21.07 3.02
C GLY A 198 0.08 -20.33 2.10
N PHE A 199 -0.24 -19.12 1.67
CA PHE A 199 0.69 -18.34 0.86
C PHE A 199 1.82 -17.76 1.72
N ASP A 200 3.06 -17.93 1.28
CA ASP A 200 4.24 -17.35 1.93
C ASP A 200 4.62 -16.01 1.30
N PRO A 201 4.38 -14.88 1.99
CA PRO A 201 4.72 -13.57 1.45
C PRO A 201 6.23 -13.33 1.35
N ALA A 202 7.07 -14.07 2.09
CA ALA A 202 8.52 -14.01 1.94
C ALA A 202 8.98 -14.39 0.53
N SER A 203 8.20 -15.18 -0.18
CA SER A 203 8.47 -15.58 -1.56
C SER A 203 8.41 -14.43 -2.57
N LEU A 204 7.86 -13.29 -2.19
CA LEU A 204 7.78 -12.08 -3.02
C LEU A 204 8.89 -11.05 -2.71
N LEU A 205 9.81 -11.38 -1.82
CA LEU A 205 10.92 -10.49 -1.47
C LEU A 205 12.11 -10.70 -2.40
N PRO A 206 12.88 -9.63 -2.71
CA PRO A 206 14.13 -9.79 -3.42
C PRO A 206 15.16 -10.55 -2.57
N ALA A 207 16.16 -11.16 -3.22
CA ALA A 207 17.22 -11.91 -2.54
C ALA A 207 18.07 -11.01 -1.63
N CYS A 208 18.33 -9.77 -2.05
CA CYS A 208 19.02 -8.76 -1.26
C CYS A 208 17.99 -7.80 -0.68
N LEU A 209 18.05 -7.61 0.65
CA LEU A 209 17.14 -6.72 1.37
C LEU A 209 17.76 -5.35 1.69
N ASP A 210 18.72 -4.89 0.93
CA ASP A 210 19.19 -3.50 1.00
C ASP A 210 18.02 -2.56 0.73
N TYR A 211 17.94 -1.47 1.50
CA TYR A 211 16.76 -0.60 1.49
C TYR A 211 17.12 0.87 1.69
N TRP A 212 16.21 1.73 1.23
CA TRP A 212 16.07 3.12 1.65
C TRP A 212 14.93 3.23 2.66
N THR A 213 15.02 4.18 3.57
CA THR A 213 13.97 4.44 4.56
C THR A 213 13.74 5.92 4.76
N TYR A 214 12.48 6.29 4.98
CA TYR A 214 12.07 7.65 5.30
C TYR A 214 10.72 7.62 6.03
N ASP A 215 10.38 8.73 6.68
CA ASP A 215 9.08 8.90 7.34
C ASP A 215 8.05 9.43 6.35
N GLY A 216 6.95 8.74 6.22
CA GLY A 216 5.92 9.07 5.26
C GLY A 216 4.50 8.75 5.73
N SER A 217 3.66 8.46 4.76
CA SER A 217 2.21 8.28 4.96
C SER A 217 1.69 7.04 4.25
N LEU A 218 0.42 6.71 4.52
CA LEU A 218 -0.37 5.90 3.61
C LEU A 218 -0.43 6.61 2.25
N THR A 219 -0.42 5.85 1.17
CA THR A 219 -0.50 6.39 -0.20
C THR A 219 -1.91 6.44 -0.75
N THR A 220 -2.88 5.93 0.03
CA THR A 220 -4.31 6.04 -0.26
C THR A 220 -5.02 6.78 0.87
N PRO A 221 -6.14 7.43 0.62
CA PRO A 221 -6.96 7.97 1.70
C PRO A 221 -7.21 6.91 2.80
N PRO A 222 -7.10 7.29 4.08
CA PRO A 222 -7.03 8.64 4.63
C PRO A 222 -5.64 9.32 4.68
N LEU A 223 -4.61 8.79 4.01
CA LEU A 223 -3.29 9.42 3.85
C LEU A 223 -2.58 9.73 5.18
N LEU A 224 -2.83 8.94 6.21
CA LEU A 224 -2.30 9.15 7.55
C LEU A 224 -0.77 9.13 7.59
N GLU A 225 -0.19 10.12 8.26
CA GLU A 225 1.25 10.32 8.38
C GLU A 225 1.82 9.47 9.51
N SER A 226 1.77 8.17 9.34
CA SER A 226 2.04 7.15 10.34
C SER A 226 3.02 6.07 9.90
N VAL A 227 3.60 6.19 8.70
CA VAL A 227 4.35 5.10 8.08
C VAL A 227 5.85 5.36 8.11
N THR A 228 6.59 4.40 8.66
CA THR A 228 8.02 4.24 8.36
C THR A 228 8.14 3.41 7.09
N TRP A 229 8.57 4.03 6.01
CA TRP A 229 8.79 3.38 4.73
C TRP A 229 10.14 2.69 4.65
N ILE A 230 10.13 1.47 4.14
CA ILE A 230 11.31 0.64 3.91
C ILE A 230 11.22 0.17 2.45
N VAL A 231 11.94 0.83 1.55
CA VAL A 231 11.86 0.56 0.11
C VAL A 231 13.08 -0.23 -0.32
N CYS A 232 12.87 -1.46 -0.77
CA CYS A 232 13.94 -2.33 -1.25
C CYS A 232 14.58 -1.75 -2.52
N LYS A 233 15.90 -1.77 -2.57
CA LYS A 233 16.67 -1.32 -3.74
C LYS A 233 16.46 -2.26 -4.93
N ASP A 234 16.50 -3.57 -4.71
CA ASP A 234 16.42 -4.55 -5.78
C ASP A 234 14.96 -4.89 -6.10
N PRO A 235 14.56 -4.83 -7.38
CA PRO A 235 13.24 -5.26 -7.80
C PRO A 235 13.12 -6.78 -7.83
N ILE A 236 11.88 -7.26 -7.82
CA ILE A 236 11.54 -8.62 -8.24
C ILE A 236 11.05 -8.61 -9.69
N SER A 237 11.05 -9.77 -10.33
CA SER A 237 10.58 -9.87 -11.73
C SER A 237 9.08 -10.12 -11.81
N ILE A 238 8.50 -9.68 -12.91
CA ILE A 238 7.15 -10.00 -13.38
C ILE A 238 7.18 -10.08 -14.89
N SER A 239 6.46 -11.03 -15.49
CA SER A 239 6.35 -11.09 -16.95
C SER A 239 5.30 -10.12 -17.48
N SER A 240 5.40 -9.73 -18.76
CA SER A 240 4.37 -8.92 -19.42
C SER A 240 3.01 -9.60 -19.40
N ALA A 241 2.95 -10.92 -19.53
CA ALA A 241 1.71 -11.68 -19.43
C ALA A 241 1.09 -11.61 -18.04
N GLN A 242 1.91 -11.66 -16.99
CA GLN A 242 1.46 -11.47 -15.61
C GLN A 242 0.95 -10.04 -15.36
N MET A 243 1.60 -9.03 -15.91
CA MET A 243 1.10 -7.65 -15.85
C MET A 243 -0.27 -7.51 -16.52
N ALA A 244 -0.48 -8.17 -17.66
CA ALA A 244 -1.79 -8.18 -18.32
C ALA A 244 -2.88 -8.77 -17.41
N LYS A 245 -2.54 -9.76 -16.59
CA LYS A 245 -3.46 -10.34 -15.61
C LYS A 245 -3.84 -9.33 -14.52
N PHE A 246 -2.91 -8.55 -14.00
CA PHE A 246 -3.19 -7.44 -13.07
C PHE A 246 -4.24 -6.49 -13.67
N ARG A 247 -4.07 -6.11 -14.94
CA ARG A 247 -4.96 -5.18 -15.65
C ARG A 247 -6.32 -5.77 -16.00
N SER A 248 -6.54 -7.05 -15.76
CA SER A 248 -7.84 -7.71 -15.96
C SER A 248 -8.77 -7.61 -14.75
N LEU A 249 -8.27 -7.21 -13.58
CA LEU A 249 -9.11 -6.88 -12.45
C LEU A 249 -9.94 -5.62 -12.74
N LEU A 250 -11.07 -5.47 -12.05
CA LEU A 250 -11.98 -4.34 -12.24
C LEU A 250 -12.03 -3.45 -10.98
N PHE A 251 -12.06 -2.14 -11.18
CA PHE A 251 -12.43 -1.18 -10.14
C PHE A 251 -13.89 -1.31 -9.71
N THR A 252 -14.74 -1.76 -10.64
CA THR A 252 -16.18 -1.74 -10.55
C THR A 252 -16.72 -3.07 -10.03
N ALA A 253 -17.91 -3.00 -9.42
CA ALA A 253 -18.63 -4.16 -8.91
C ALA A 253 -19.36 -4.90 -10.05
N GLU A 254 -19.71 -6.15 -9.80
CA GLU A 254 -20.57 -6.94 -10.70
C GLU A 254 -21.88 -6.20 -10.98
N GLY A 255 -22.28 -6.13 -12.23
CA GLY A 255 -23.49 -5.42 -12.68
C GLY A 255 -23.30 -3.94 -12.99
N GLU A 256 -22.14 -3.36 -12.68
CA GLU A 256 -21.76 -2.01 -13.11
C GLU A 256 -21.03 -2.05 -14.47
N ALA A 257 -20.97 -0.92 -15.16
CA ALA A 257 -20.15 -0.78 -16.36
C ALA A 257 -18.68 -1.06 -16.02
N GLU A 258 -18.07 -2.00 -16.73
CA GLU A 258 -16.71 -2.47 -16.44
C GLU A 258 -15.66 -1.37 -16.61
N CYS A 259 -14.83 -1.19 -15.58
CA CYS A 259 -13.66 -0.33 -15.62
C CYS A 259 -12.46 -1.15 -15.15
N CYS A 260 -11.51 -1.42 -16.04
CA CYS A 260 -10.32 -2.19 -15.73
C CYS A 260 -9.44 -1.45 -14.70
N MET A 261 -8.97 -2.21 -13.71
CA MET A 261 -8.11 -1.69 -12.65
C MET A 261 -6.69 -1.54 -13.16
N MET A 262 -6.26 -0.31 -13.33
CA MET A 262 -4.90 0.07 -13.74
C MET A 262 -4.68 1.55 -13.41
N ASP A 263 -3.42 2.00 -13.41
CA ASP A 263 -3.04 3.35 -12.99
C ASP A 263 -3.58 3.69 -11.58
N ASN A 264 -3.58 2.70 -10.69
CA ASN A 264 -4.02 2.82 -9.29
C ASN A 264 -2.88 3.23 -8.36
N TYR A 265 -2.07 4.18 -8.77
CA TYR A 265 -0.93 4.70 -8.01
C TYR A 265 -1.06 6.20 -7.79
N ARG A 266 -0.53 6.64 -6.64
CA ARG A 266 -0.33 8.07 -6.37
C ARG A 266 1.05 8.47 -6.87
N PRO A 267 1.21 9.63 -7.54
CA PRO A 267 2.53 10.11 -7.95
C PRO A 267 3.37 10.60 -6.76
N PRO A 268 4.70 10.74 -6.94
CA PRO A 268 5.58 11.27 -5.91
C PRO A 268 5.17 12.63 -5.37
N GLN A 269 5.31 12.79 -4.05
CA GLN A 269 4.96 13.98 -3.29
C GLN A 269 6.20 14.75 -2.85
N PRO A 270 6.08 16.05 -2.52
CA PRO A 270 7.20 16.87 -2.06
C PRO A 270 7.87 16.31 -0.81
N LEU A 271 9.19 16.30 -0.79
CA LEU A 271 9.97 15.79 0.34
C LEU A 271 9.85 16.69 1.58
N LYS A 272 9.68 17.98 1.40
CA LYS A 272 9.49 18.98 2.49
C LYS A 272 10.54 18.87 3.60
N GLY A 273 11.81 18.72 3.20
CA GLY A 273 12.95 18.72 4.12
C GLY A 273 13.23 17.39 4.79
N ARG A 274 12.51 16.33 4.46
CA ARG A 274 12.77 14.99 4.99
C ARG A 274 14.08 14.43 4.45
N GLN A 275 14.71 13.59 5.25
CA GLN A 275 15.91 12.85 4.88
C GLN A 275 15.57 11.41 4.54
N VAL A 276 16.08 10.94 3.40
CA VAL A 276 16.08 9.53 3.03
C VAL A 276 17.41 8.94 3.49
N ARG A 277 17.37 7.82 4.20
CA ARG A 277 18.55 7.09 4.65
C ARG A 277 18.70 5.80 3.85
N SER A 278 19.93 5.34 3.67
CA SER A 278 20.22 4.04 3.06
C SER A 278 20.90 3.10 4.05
N PHE A 279 20.53 1.81 3.98
CA PHE A 279 21.19 0.74 4.72
C PHE A 279 22.45 0.23 4.00
N PHE A 280 22.71 0.68 2.78
CA PHE A 280 23.83 0.28 1.93
C PHE A 280 24.64 1.51 1.45
N LYS A 281 25.90 1.28 1.07
CA LYS A 281 26.81 2.31 0.53
C LYS A 281 26.67 2.46 -0.98
#